data_78eeac758a131b9996238a6e4560fef9
#
_entry.id   78eeac758a131b9996238a6e4560fef9
#
_cell.length_a   1.000
_cell.length_b   1.000
_cell.length_c   1.000
_cell.angle_alpha   90.00
_cell.angle_beta   90.00
_cell.angle_gamma   90.00
#
_symmetry.space_group_name_H-M   'P 1'
#
loop_
_entity.id
_entity.type
_entity.pdbx_description
1 polymer ?
#
loop_
_entity_poly.entity_id
_entity_poly.type
_entity_poly.pdbx_seq_one_letter_code
_entity_poly.pdbx_strand_id
1 'polypeptide(L)'
;LKACAELENICGNVPLDIEFAINQSGIVYIFQVRQITLFNTWHPVTERRVVRTLKHVVEFIQQIMKRKSGIYGEKTILGVMPDWNPAEIIGTTPRPLASSLYRYLITQSTWRESRAAMGYFHPKNEELMLMIDHHPYIDVRNSFNSFLPNNLSSNIKEKLLNGWVTRLDKFPELHDKVEFEVV
;
A
#
# COMPACT_ATOMS: atom_id res chain seq x y z
N LEU A 1 3.52 14.69 25.75
CA LEU A 1 3.40 13.53 26.66
C LEU A 1 2.44 13.76 27.82
N LYS A 2 2.48 14.93 28.56
CA LYS A 2 1.52 15.17 29.67
C LYS A 2 0.06 15.17 29.19
N ALA A 3 -0.26 15.88 28.11
CA ALA A 3 -1.62 15.91 27.55
C ALA A 3 -2.12 14.53 27.13
N CYS A 4 -1.25 13.66 26.59
CA CYS A 4 -1.63 12.29 26.24
C CYS A 4 -1.97 11.46 27.51
N ALA A 5 -1.15 11.58 28.56
CA ALA A 5 -1.40 10.88 29.84
C ALA A 5 -2.69 11.38 30.53
N GLU A 6 -2.98 12.68 30.44
CA GLU A 6 -4.24 13.23 30.95
C GLU A 6 -5.46 12.69 30.18
N LEU A 7 -5.36 12.61 28.85
CA LEU A 7 -6.41 12.05 28.01
C LEU A 7 -6.62 10.54 28.27
N GLU A 8 -5.54 9.77 28.38
CA GLU A 8 -5.65 8.34 28.74
C GLU A 8 -6.35 8.15 30.07
N ASN A 9 -6.01 8.96 31.07
CA ASN A 9 -6.65 8.91 32.39
C ASN A 9 -8.15 9.28 32.32
N ILE A 10 -8.52 10.32 31.59
CA ILE A 10 -9.91 10.76 31.37
C ILE A 10 -10.70 9.67 30.64
N CYS A 11 -10.09 8.99 29.68
CA CYS A 11 -10.70 7.92 28.88
C CYS A 11 -10.67 6.53 29.54
N GLY A 12 -10.28 6.42 30.80
CA GLY A 12 -10.31 5.15 31.55
C GLY A 12 -9.04 4.31 31.40
N ASN A 13 -7.90 4.93 31.14
CA ASN A 13 -6.58 4.28 30.96
C ASN A 13 -6.56 3.24 29.82
N VAL A 14 -7.22 3.55 28.73
CA VAL A 14 -7.20 2.74 27.50
C VAL A 14 -6.24 3.35 26.49
N PRO A 15 -5.60 2.54 25.63
CA PRO A 15 -4.76 3.04 24.54
C PRO A 15 -5.56 3.95 23.60
N LEU A 16 -5.02 5.14 23.30
CA LEU A 16 -5.67 6.15 22.47
C LEU A 16 -4.87 6.44 21.21
N ASP A 17 -5.59 6.63 20.11
CA ASP A 17 -5.13 7.26 18.90
C ASP A 17 -5.55 8.73 18.95
N ILE A 18 -4.58 9.66 18.86
CA ILE A 18 -4.81 11.09 19.09
C ILE A 18 -4.27 11.88 17.90
N GLU A 19 -5.17 12.58 17.22
CA GLU A 19 -4.80 13.54 16.18
C GLU A 19 -4.65 14.93 16.81
N PHE A 20 -3.49 15.56 16.62
CA PHE A 20 -3.19 16.86 17.22
C PHE A 20 -2.29 17.73 16.33
N ALA A 21 -2.29 19.05 16.60
CA ALA A 21 -1.30 19.96 16.08
C ALA A 21 -0.70 20.81 17.20
N ILE A 22 0.48 21.33 16.96
CA ILE A 22 1.16 22.27 17.86
C ILE A 22 1.40 23.56 17.07
N ASN A 23 0.95 24.69 17.61
CA ASN A 23 1.20 25.99 16.97
C ASN A 23 2.63 26.49 17.28
N GLN A 24 3.00 27.62 16.66
CA GLN A 24 4.32 28.21 16.85
C GLN A 24 4.62 28.65 18.32
N SER A 25 3.57 28.85 19.12
CA SER A 25 3.67 29.20 20.55
C SER A 25 3.73 27.97 21.46
N GLY A 26 3.77 26.74 20.91
CA GLY A 26 3.84 25.49 21.67
C GLY A 26 2.50 25.02 22.23
N ILE A 27 1.37 25.64 21.84
CA ILE A 27 0.02 25.24 22.28
C ILE A 27 -0.42 24.02 21.46
N VAL A 28 -0.87 22.98 22.18
CA VAL A 28 -1.37 21.73 21.59
C VAL A 28 -2.87 21.86 21.32
N TYR A 29 -3.30 21.56 20.11
CA TYR A 29 -4.69 21.47 19.69
C TYR A 29 -5.01 20.03 19.38
N ILE A 30 -6.02 19.45 20.03
CA ILE A 30 -6.46 18.09 19.82
C ILE A 30 -7.65 18.11 18.87
N PHE A 31 -7.54 17.38 17.77
CA PHE A 31 -8.58 17.31 16.74
C PHE A 31 -9.45 16.09 16.91
N GLN A 32 -8.84 14.95 17.27
CA GLN A 32 -9.56 13.70 17.44
C GLN A 32 -8.90 12.85 18.51
N VAL A 33 -9.73 12.13 19.27
CA VAL A 33 -9.32 11.10 20.24
C VAL A 33 -10.17 9.87 19.98
N ARG A 34 -9.52 8.73 19.72
CA ARG A 34 -10.17 7.43 19.50
C ARG A 34 -9.54 6.38 20.40
N GLN A 35 -10.35 5.46 20.90
CA GLN A 35 -9.82 4.28 21.56
C GLN A 35 -9.25 3.31 20.52
N ILE A 36 -8.01 2.85 20.72
CA ILE A 36 -7.42 1.78 19.92
C ILE A 36 -8.03 0.46 20.35
N THR A 37 -8.86 -0.12 19.48
CA THR A 37 -9.44 -1.45 19.68
C THR A 37 -8.50 -2.49 19.07
N LEU A 38 -7.61 -3.06 19.88
CA LEU A 38 -6.80 -4.21 19.49
C LEU A 38 -7.63 -5.49 19.63
N PHE A 39 -8.16 -5.97 18.52
CA PHE A 39 -8.78 -7.30 18.48
C PHE A 39 -7.69 -8.38 18.40
N ASN A 40 -7.06 -8.69 19.53
CA ASN A 40 -6.18 -9.85 19.64
C ASN A 40 -7.01 -11.13 19.77
N THR A 41 -7.63 -11.57 18.69
CA THR A 41 -8.14 -12.95 18.61
C THR A 41 -6.97 -13.88 18.24
N TRP A 42 -6.20 -14.28 19.22
CA TRP A 42 -5.16 -15.28 19.02
C TRP A 42 -5.81 -16.65 18.83
N HIS A 43 -5.73 -17.18 17.62
CA HIS A 43 -6.15 -18.56 17.33
C HIS A 43 -4.91 -19.45 17.25
N PRO A 44 -4.87 -20.56 18.00
CA PRO A 44 -3.75 -21.49 17.92
C PRO A 44 -3.68 -22.07 16.50
N VAL A 45 -2.61 -21.71 15.79
CA VAL A 45 -2.35 -22.20 14.45
C VAL A 45 -1.37 -23.35 14.55
N THR A 46 -1.69 -24.48 13.92
CA THR A 46 -0.76 -25.62 13.91
C THR A 46 0.47 -25.27 13.06
N GLU A 47 1.64 -25.68 13.51
CA GLU A 47 2.92 -25.48 12.79
C GLU A 47 2.84 -25.90 11.30
N ARG A 48 2.18 -27.02 11.02
CA ARG A 48 1.96 -27.50 9.63
C ARG A 48 1.19 -26.48 8.78
N ARG A 49 0.23 -25.76 9.35
CA ARG A 49 -0.53 -24.74 8.63
C ARG A 49 0.34 -23.55 8.32
N VAL A 50 1.13 -23.07 9.29
CA VAL A 50 2.10 -21.99 9.11
C VAL A 50 3.10 -22.32 8.01
N VAL A 51 3.74 -23.47 8.07
CA VAL A 51 4.72 -23.90 7.06
C VAL A 51 4.11 -23.98 5.67
N ARG A 52 2.90 -24.52 5.54
CA ARG A 52 2.20 -24.57 4.24
C ARG A 52 1.90 -23.17 3.70
N THR A 53 1.36 -22.29 4.52
CA THR A 53 1.04 -20.92 4.12
C THR A 53 2.31 -20.17 3.70
N LEU A 54 3.38 -20.26 4.49
CA LEU A 54 4.66 -19.64 4.16
C LEU A 54 5.23 -20.13 2.82
N LYS A 55 5.15 -21.43 2.54
CA LYS A 55 5.58 -21.98 1.25
C LYS A 55 4.80 -21.35 0.08
N HIS A 56 3.48 -21.31 0.16
CA HIS A 56 2.65 -20.69 -0.87
C HIS A 56 2.93 -19.19 -1.04
N VAL A 57 3.11 -18.47 0.05
CA VAL A 57 3.46 -17.03 0.02
C VAL A 57 4.80 -16.82 -0.67
N VAL A 58 5.82 -17.62 -0.33
CA VAL A 58 7.15 -17.52 -0.95
C VAL A 58 7.08 -17.81 -2.45
N GLU A 59 6.42 -18.89 -2.86
CA GLU A 59 6.25 -19.24 -4.28
C GLU A 59 5.50 -18.13 -5.05
N PHE A 60 4.45 -17.58 -4.48
CA PHE A 60 3.68 -16.48 -5.05
C PHE A 60 4.52 -15.21 -5.21
N ILE A 61 5.26 -14.80 -4.17
CA ILE A 61 6.15 -13.63 -4.22
C ILE A 61 7.24 -13.84 -5.29
N GLN A 62 7.86 -15.03 -5.35
CA GLN A 62 8.87 -15.34 -6.37
C GLN A 62 8.33 -15.20 -7.81
N GLN A 63 7.05 -15.53 -8.03
CA GLN A 63 6.42 -15.34 -9.34
C GLN A 63 6.19 -13.85 -9.67
N ILE A 64 5.70 -13.08 -8.70
CA ILE A 64 5.43 -11.66 -8.87
C ILE A 64 6.72 -10.88 -9.12
N MET A 65 7.81 -11.24 -8.44
CA MET A 65 9.12 -10.59 -8.57
C MET A 65 9.76 -10.78 -9.94
N LYS A 66 9.31 -11.76 -10.74
CA LYS A 66 9.85 -11.97 -12.08
C LYS A 66 9.52 -10.80 -13.00
N ARG A 67 10.41 -10.55 -13.95
CA ARG A 67 10.14 -9.63 -15.06
C ARG A 67 8.91 -10.11 -15.83
N LYS A 68 8.02 -9.18 -16.15
CA LYS A 68 6.81 -9.45 -16.94
C LYS A 68 6.93 -8.82 -18.32
N SER A 69 6.39 -9.49 -19.33
CA SER A 69 6.27 -8.90 -20.67
C SER A 69 5.13 -7.89 -20.72
N GLY A 70 5.27 -6.82 -21.50
CA GLY A 70 4.22 -5.81 -21.69
C GLY A 70 4.19 -4.70 -20.64
N ILE A 71 5.04 -4.76 -19.62
CA ILE A 71 5.29 -3.68 -18.66
C ILE A 71 6.79 -3.46 -18.47
N TYR A 72 7.15 -2.28 -17.95
CA TYR A 72 8.53 -1.90 -17.68
C TYR A 72 8.94 -2.29 -16.26
N GLY A 73 10.25 -2.44 -16.05
CA GLY A 73 10.83 -2.73 -14.75
C GLY A 73 11.16 -4.20 -14.51
N GLU A 74 12.35 -4.43 -13.97
CA GLU A 74 12.90 -5.78 -13.75
C GLU A 74 12.30 -6.47 -12.52
N LYS A 75 12.03 -5.70 -11.46
CA LYS A 75 11.48 -6.16 -10.19
C LYS A 75 10.33 -5.29 -9.71
N THR A 76 9.59 -5.76 -8.73
CA THR A 76 8.59 -4.96 -8.02
C THR A 76 8.91 -4.85 -6.53
N ILE A 77 8.19 -3.96 -5.86
CA ILE A 77 8.06 -3.88 -4.41
C ILE A 77 6.59 -4.05 -4.10
N LEU A 78 6.27 -4.72 -3.00
CA LEU A 78 4.91 -4.83 -2.49
C LEU A 78 4.77 -3.87 -1.31
N GLY A 79 3.88 -2.91 -1.45
CA GLY A 79 3.62 -1.88 -0.45
C GLY A 79 2.21 -1.95 0.11
N VAL A 80 2.03 -1.53 1.36
CA VAL A 80 0.71 -1.45 2.01
C VAL A 80 0.06 -0.09 1.77
N MET A 81 0.87 0.97 1.81
CA MET A 81 0.42 2.36 1.76
C MET A 81 0.43 3.02 0.37
N PRO A 82 1.30 2.64 -0.59
CA PRO A 82 1.35 3.35 -1.86
C PRO A 82 0.06 3.18 -2.63
N ASP A 83 -0.26 4.22 -3.40
CA ASP A 83 -1.31 4.25 -4.41
C ASP A 83 -2.65 3.64 -3.95
N TRP A 84 -3.74 4.38 -4.00
CA TRP A 84 -5.09 3.92 -3.61
C TRP A 84 -5.21 3.22 -2.23
N ASN A 85 -4.16 3.13 -1.46
CA ASN A 85 -4.05 2.65 -0.09
C ASN A 85 -5.19 1.70 0.39
N PRO A 86 -5.26 0.47 -0.10
CA PRO A 86 -6.35 -0.44 0.24
C PRO A 86 -6.44 -0.73 1.73
N ALA A 87 -5.30 -0.72 2.44
CA ALA A 87 -5.28 -0.99 3.87
C ALA A 87 -6.04 0.04 4.70
N GLU A 88 -6.04 1.32 4.29
CA GLU A 88 -6.84 2.37 4.93
C GLU A 88 -8.31 2.33 4.51
N ILE A 89 -8.57 2.06 3.23
CA ILE A 89 -9.93 2.16 2.68
C ILE A 89 -10.78 0.93 3.07
N ILE A 90 -10.22 -0.27 3.00
CA ILE A 90 -10.95 -1.53 3.27
C ILE A 90 -10.42 -2.32 4.46
N GLY A 91 -9.33 -1.84 5.09
CA GLY A 91 -8.69 -2.47 6.24
C GLY A 91 -7.53 -3.40 5.89
N THR A 92 -6.67 -3.67 6.87
CA THR A 92 -5.48 -4.52 6.71
C THR A 92 -5.82 -6.01 6.51
N THR A 93 -6.99 -6.45 6.97
CA THR A 93 -7.54 -7.80 6.76
C THR A 93 -8.99 -7.69 6.31
N PRO A 94 -9.23 -7.19 5.09
CA PRO A 94 -10.58 -6.91 4.63
C PRO A 94 -11.42 -8.19 4.50
N ARG A 95 -12.72 -8.07 4.72
CA ARG A 95 -13.65 -9.16 4.43
C ARG A 95 -13.74 -9.41 2.91
N PRO A 96 -14.05 -10.64 2.47
CA PRO A 96 -14.08 -11.01 1.06
C PRO A 96 -14.91 -10.08 0.17
N LEU A 97 -16.08 -9.63 0.66
CA LEU A 97 -16.95 -8.72 -0.08
C LEU A 97 -16.28 -7.35 -0.27
N ALA A 98 -15.66 -6.78 0.77
CA ALA A 98 -14.96 -5.50 0.68
C ALA A 98 -13.80 -5.59 -0.31
N SER A 99 -12.98 -6.66 -0.24
CA SER A 99 -11.87 -6.90 -1.16
C SER A 99 -12.34 -7.02 -2.61
N SER A 100 -13.40 -7.80 -2.87
CA SER A 100 -13.92 -8.02 -4.22
C SER A 100 -14.53 -6.75 -4.81
N LEU A 101 -15.24 -5.96 -4.00
CA LEU A 101 -15.82 -4.70 -4.42
C LEU A 101 -14.73 -3.66 -4.72
N TYR A 102 -13.75 -3.51 -3.85
CA TYR A 102 -12.61 -2.61 -4.06
C TYR A 102 -11.80 -2.99 -5.30
N ARG A 103 -11.54 -4.29 -5.49
CA ARG A 103 -10.90 -4.80 -6.69
C ARG A 103 -11.68 -4.43 -7.94
N TYR A 104 -12.98 -4.70 -7.98
CA TYR A 104 -13.85 -4.41 -9.12
C TYR A 104 -13.93 -2.92 -9.45
N LEU A 105 -14.12 -2.07 -8.44
CA LEU A 105 -14.32 -0.63 -8.63
C LEU A 105 -13.02 0.12 -8.98
N ILE A 106 -11.86 -0.33 -8.45
CA ILE A 106 -10.63 0.45 -8.51
C ILE A 106 -9.47 -0.37 -9.10
N THR A 107 -9.06 -1.46 -8.40
CA THR A 107 -7.72 -2.02 -8.60
C THR A 107 -7.62 -3.04 -9.72
N GLN A 108 -8.72 -3.52 -10.28
CA GLN A 108 -8.71 -4.45 -11.39
C GLN A 108 -8.34 -3.76 -12.72
N SER A 109 -9.02 -2.66 -13.06
CA SER A 109 -8.78 -1.99 -14.34
C SER A 109 -8.90 -0.47 -14.29
N THR A 110 -9.83 0.08 -13.51
CA THR A 110 -10.18 1.50 -13.48
C THR A 110 -8.98 2.40 -13.22
N TRP A 111 -8.08 2.03 -12.30
CA TRP A 111 -6.86 2.75 -11.99
C TRP A 111 -5.97 3.01 -13.21
N ARG A 112 -5.76 2.01 -14.06
CA ARG A 112 -4.91 2.15 -15.25
C ARG A 112 -5.65 2.80 -16.42
N GLU A 113 -6.95 2.57 -16.55
CA GLU A 113 -7.79 3.15 -17.61
C GLU A 113 -7.92 4.67 -17.42
N SER A 114 -8.16 5.13 -16.18
CA SER A 114 -8.25 6.55 -15.87
C SER A 114 -6.93 7.29 -16.17
N ARG A 115 -5.79 6.70 -15.81
CA ARG A 115 -4.47 7.29 -16.08
C ARG A 115 -4.12 7.26 -17.56
N ALA A 116 -4.47 6.20 -18.27
CA ALA A 116 -4.29 6.14 -19.72
C ALA A 116 -5.08 7.24 -20.44
N ALA A 117 -6.28 7.57 -19.96
CA ALA A 117 -7.07 8.70 -20.49
C ALA A 117 -6.41 10.07 -20.23
N MET A 118 -5.52 10.17 -19.23
CA MET A 118 -4.71 11.37 -18.97
C MET A 118 -3.39 11.41 -19.77
N GLY A 119 -3.10 10.38 -20.58
CA GLY A 119 -1.89 10.35 -21.41
C GLY A 119 -0.73 9.52 -20.86
N TYR A 120 -0.97 8.74 -19.81
CA TYR A 120 0.02 7.82 -19.26
C TYR A 120 0.00 6.45 -19.93
N PHE A 121 1.04 5.66 -19.69
CA PHE A 121 1.15 4.31 -20.19
C PHE A 121 0.07 3.40 -19.58
N HIS A 122 -0.51 2.52 -20.42
CA HIS A 122 -1.55 1.58 -20.00
C HIS A 122 -0.98 0.18 -19.78
N PRO A 123 -0.69 -0.24 -18.53
CA PRO A 123 -0.21 -1.60 -18.24
C PRO A 123 -1.35 -2.62 -18.41
N LYS A 124 -1.52 -3.11 -19.64
CA LYS A 124 -2.61 -4.03 -20.02
C LYS A 124 -2.54 -5.32 -19.21
N ASN A 125 -3.72 -5.80 -18.81
CA ASN A 125 -3.91 -7.06 -18.08
C ASN A 125 -3.23 -7.15 -16.70
N GLU A 126 -2.75 -6.03 -16.16
CA GLU A 126 -2.19 -5.97 -14.82
C GLU A 126 -3.22 -5.50 -13.81
N GLU A 127 -3.16 -6.04 -12.60
CA GLU A 127 -3.93 -5.58 -11.45
C GLU A 127 -3.03 -4.78 -10.50
N LEU A 128 -3.60 -3.79 -9.84
CA LEU A 128 -2.84 -2.95 -8.91
C LEU A 128 -2.67 -3.64 -7.55
N MET A 129 -3.75 -4.24 -7.03
CA MET A 129 -3.78 -4.86 -5.72
C MET A 129 -3.62 -6.37 -5.80
N LEU A 130 -2.78 -6.89 -4.90
CA LEU A 130 -2.56 -8.32 -4.68
C LEU A 130 -2.99 -8.68 -3.26
N MET A 131 -3.56 -9.88 -3.10
CA MET A 131 -3.91 -10.41 -1.78
C MET A 131 -2.92 -11.49 -1.38
N ILE A 132 -2.23 -11.30 -0.26
CA ILE A 132 -1.29 -12.27 0.31
C ILE A 132 -1.79 -12.64 1.71
N ASP A 133 -2.21 -13.87 1.89
CA ASP A 133 -2.78 -14.38 3.15
C ASP A 133 -3.80 -13.42 3.78
N HIS A 134 -4.80 -13.01 2.98
CA HIS A 134 -5.87 -12.06 3.34
C HIS A 134 -5.45 -10.60 3.57
N HIS A 135 -4.18 -10.25 3.36
CA HIS A 135 -3.69 -8.87 3.43
C HIS A 135 -3.56 -8.25 2.04
N PRO A 136 -4.07 -7.02 1.81
CA PRO A 136 -3.93 -6.34 0.54
C PRO A 136 -2.55 -5.67 0.44
N TYR A 137 -1.94 -5.81 -0.74
CA TYR A 137 -0.69 -5.15 -1.11
C TYR A 137 -0.82 -4.51 -2.48
N ILE A 138 -0.15 -3.40 -2.69
CA ILE A 138 0.01 -2.75 -3.98
C ILE A 138 1.27 -3.28 -4.67
N ASP A 139 1.12 -3.70 -5.93
CA ASP A 139 2.28 -3.94 -6.82
C ASP A 139 2.79 -2.58 -7.31
N VAL A 140 3.89 -2.10 -6.70
CA VAL A 140 4.47 -0.78 -6.97
C VAL A 140 4.95 -0.66 -8.41
N ARG A 141 5.46 -1.74 -9.01
CA ARG A 141 5.84 -1.74 -10.42
C ARG A 141 4.63 -1.46 -11.32
N ASN A 142 3.49 -2.08 -11.05
CA ASN A 142 2.27 -1.83 -11.80
C ASN A 142 1.79 -0.39 -11.61
N SER A 143 1.78 0.11 -10.38
CA SER A 143 1.47 1.51 -10.08
C SER A 143 2.36 2.46 -10.89
N PHE A 144 3.68 2.34 -10.78
CA PHE A 144 4.64 3.22 -11.45
C PHE A 144 4.57 3.13 -12.98
N ASN A 145 4.27 1.95 -13.54
CA ASN A 145 4.01 1.83 -14.97
C ASN A 145 2.88 2.77 -15.43
N SER A 146 1.85 2.90 -14.63
CA SER A 146 0.69 3.74 -14.98
C SER A 146 0.92 5.24 -14.84
N PHE A 147 2.07 5.66 -14.33
CA PHE A 147 2.52 7.06 -14.28
C PHE A 147 3.59 7.39 -15.32
N LEU A 148 4.03 6.42 -16.12
CA LEU A 148 4.98 6.68 -17.20
C LEU A 148 4.27 7.46 -18.32
N PRO A 149 4.76 8.65 -18.74
CA PRO A 149 4.19 9.36 -19.87
C PRO A 149 4.22 8.50 -21.15
N ASN A 150 3.09 8.42 -21.85
CA ASN A 150 2.95 7.49 -22.97
C ASN A 150 3.85 7.82 -24.17
N ASN A 151 4.22 9.09 -24.32
CA ASN A 151 5.06 9.60 -25.43
C ASN A 151 6.56 9.33 -25.27
N LEU A 152 7.01 8.79 -24.14
CA LEU A 152 8.43 8.46 -23.93
C LEU A 152 8.83 7.18 -24.65
N SER A 153 10.09 7.10 -25.06
CA SER A 153 10.67 5.87 -25.63
C SER A 153 10.74 4.75 -24.59
N SER A 154 10.66 3.49 -25.05
CA SER A 154 10.70 2.31 -24.16
C SER A 154 11.96 2.27 -23.30
N ASN A 155 13.12 2.69 -23.81
CA ASN A 155 14.36 2.74 -23.05
C ASN A 155 14.29 3.76 -21.88
N ILE A 156 13.68 4.92 -22.12
CA ILE A 156 13.51 5.93 -21.08
C ILE A 156 12.52 5.44 -20.02
N LYS A 157 11.39 4.86 -20.42
CA LYS A 157 10.40 4.26 -19.51
C LYS A 157 11.02 3.21 -18.61
N GLU A 158 11.83 2.30 -19.16
CA GLU A 158 12.53 1.26 -18.39
C GLU A 158 13.51 1.86 -17.38
N LYS A 159 14.29 2.87 -17.78
CA LYS A 159 15.24 3.55 -16.87
C LYS A 159 14.56 4.30 -15.76
N LEU A 160 13.49 5.04 -16.07
CA LEU A 160 12.70 5.77 -15.06
C LEU A 160 12.13 4.82 -14.04
N LEU A 161 11.43 3.78 -14.48
CA LEU A 161 10.78 2.85 -13.59
C LEU A 161 11.78 2.12 -12.68
N ASN A 162 12.87 1.60 -13.25
CA ASN A 162 13.92 0.96 -12.46
C ASN A 162 14.56 1.92 -11.46
N GLY A 163 14.73 3.20 -11.84
CA GLY A 163 15.21 4.25 -10.93
C GLY A 163 14.27 4.47 -9.75
N TRP A 164 12.98 4.63 -10.00
CA TRP A 164 11.97 4.83 -8.95
C TRP A 164 11.86 3.63 -8.01
N VAL A 165 11.78 2.41 -8.55
CA VAL A 165 11.73 1.18 -7.75
C VAL A 165 13.00 1.02 -6.91
N THR A 166 14.18 1.28 -7.48
CA THR A 166 15.46 1.21 -6.76
C THR A 166 15.52 2.25 -5.64
N ARG A 167 15.02 3.47 -5.88
CA ARG A 167 14.96 4.51 -4.87
C ARG A 167 14.07 4.12 -3.70
N LEU A 168 12.87 3.61 -3.98
CA LEU A 168 11.96 3.16 -2.94
C LEU A 168 12.50 1.95 -2.16
N ASP A 169 13.16 1.01 -2.84
CA ASP A 169 13.81 -0.14 -2.21
C ASP A 169 14.93 0.29 -1.23
N LYS A 170 15.66 1.36 -1.59
CA LYS A 170 16.74 1.92 -0.76
C LYS A 170 16.23 2.79 0.39
N PHE A 171 15.10 3.45 0.21
CA PHE A 171 14.49 4.38 1.15
C PHE A 171 13.01 4.05 1.35
N PRO A 172 12.69 2.94 2.07
CA PRO A 172 11.32 2.48 2.25
C PRO A 172 10.39 3.49 2.94
N GLU A 173 10.96 4.41 3.71
CA GLU A 173 10.24 5.51 4.37
C GLU A 173 9.61 6.52 3.40
N LEU A 174 9.98 6.45 2.13
CA LEU A 174 9.41 7.30 1.07
C LEU A 174 8.16 6.70 0.42
N HIS A 175 7.62 5.60 0.96
CA HIS A 175 6.51 4.85 0.35
C HIS A 175 5.25 5.69 0.07
N ASP A 176 5.00 6.73 0.88
CA ASP A 176 3.89 7.68 0.75
C ASP A 176 4.26 8.97 -0.03
N LYS A 177 5.53 9.15 -0.38
CA LYS A 177 6.05 10.37 -0.99
C LYS A 177 6.54 10.18 -2.42
N VAL A 178 7.07 9.00 -2.74
CA VAL A 178 7.61 8.71 -4.08
C VAL A 178 6.53 8.86 -5.16
N GLU A 179 5.27 8.57 -4.86
CA GLU A 179 4.18 8.78 -5.80
C GLU A 179 4.04 10.25 -6.23
N PHE A 180 4.30 11.23 -5.34
CA PHE A 180 4.29 12.66 -5.66
C PHE A 180 5.50 13.12 -6.49
N GLU A 181 6.54 12.31 -6.56
CA GLU A 181 7.70 12.58 -7.41
C GLU A 181 7.57 11.94 -8.80
N VAL A 182 6.66 11.00 -8.94
CA VAL A 182 6.41 10.21 -10.15
C VAL A 182 5.33 10.84 -11.02
N VAL A 183 4.40 11.59 -10.40
CA VAL A 183 3.26 12.25 -11.08
C VAL A 183 3.65 13.53 -11.79
#